data_9fdd76e7865dcc1c5ebc7ad941df69cc
#
_entry.id   9fdd76e7865dcc1c5ebc7ad941df69cc
#
_cell.length_a   1.000
_cell.length_b   1.000
_cell.length_c   1.000
_cell.angle_alpha   90.00
_cell.angle_beta   90.00
_cell.angle_gamma   90.00
#
_symmetry.space_group_name_H-M   'P 1'
#
loop_
_entity.id
_entity.type
_entity.pdbx_description
1 polymer ?
#
loop_
_entity_poly.entity_id
_entity_poly.type
_entity_poly.pdbx_seq_one_letter_code
_entity_poly.pdbx_strand_id
1 'polypeptide(L)'
;MRLRLLAACAVAASLIIAAPASAHPASSPAKPRTVVTTDMEQDDLASLIRYLLYTNDLDTQGIIYSSSKFHWAGDGQGTEFFLPDREYTTPQTSWRWTGTRTIQDQVLPAYAKVYGNLKRHDPDYPSPAKLRSLVRVGNIDFEGEMSADTPGSNLIRDLLLDKDPRPLHLQAWGGTSTIARALKSIEDRYSQTPQWKRVQAAVSAKAVILASGFQDETYANYIALKWPALRVEELSAGYATWGYNCNWGGAGNVRGLPADRVYFTGAWTKANIQIGPYGSLYRSWLDGQAMPGDPLDIFGLPAEAPNGWCKPLEPYDFLSEGDNVAFNPLLGWGGRVTQISTSPNLWKLAPTEKDASGADVANLTTLRWAAAAQNDFAARMKWTLTPSYRNGNHAPSVRAADDALRARPGASVTLSARTSDPDRDRVSVRWWQYREEGTYPGPVTVTPHGNRATVKVPPDARPGQTISVIAEATDNGEHPLSRYDRVTIRVVAG
;
A
#
# COMPACT_ATOMS: atom_id res chain seq x y z
N MET A 1 83.79 -50.28 -0.44
CA MET A 1 83.42 -49.25 -1.45
C MET A 1 81.88 -49.17 -1.47
N ARG A 2 81.28 -48.21 -0.77
CA ARG A 2 79.81 -48.08 -0.65
C ARG A 2 79.38 -46.82 -1.39
N LEU A 3 78.65 -46.99 -2.46
CA LEU A 3 77.98 -45.89 -3.20
C LEU A 3 76.72 -45.45 -2.41
N ARG A 4 76.60 -44.16 -2.15
CA ARG A 4 75.37 -43.55 -1.63
C ARG A 4 74.64 -42.94 -2.80
N LEU A 5 73.39 -43.41 -3.04
CA LEU A 5 72.40 -42.75 -3.93
C LEU A 5 71.73 -41.64 -3.11
N LEU A 6 71.73 -40.44 -3.66
CA LEU A 6 70.92 -39.30 -3.22
C LEU A 6 69.61 -39.32 -4.01
N ALA A 7 68.51 -39.45 -3.30
CA ALA A 7 67.16 -39.31 -3.86
C ALA A 7 66.69 -37.86 -3.74
N ALA A 8 66.42 -37.20 -4.87
CA ALA A 8 65.84 -35.89 -4.91
C ALA A 8 64.32 -35.97 -4.86
N CYS A 9 63.67 -35.47 -3.81
CA CYS A 9 62.22 -35.31 -3.72
C CYS A 9 61.82 -34.03 -4.48
N ALA A 10 61.09 -34.21 -5.54
CA ALA A 10 60.39 -33.09 -6.20
C ALA A 10 59.04 -32.89 -5.52
N VAL A 11 58.86 -31.73 -4.90
CA VAL A 11 57.56 -31.28 -4.37
C VAL A 11 56.76 -30.65 -5.47
N ALA A 12 55.74 -31.32 -5.96
CA ALA A 12 54.76 -30.76 -6.87
C ALA A 12 53.76 -29.88 -6.08
N ALA A 13 53.83 -28.57 -6.27
CA ALA A 13 52.84 -27.63 -5.75
C ALA A 13 51.63 -27.65 -6.67
N SER A 14 50.54 -28.24 -6.20
CA SER A 14 49.23 -28.21 -6.88
C SER A 14 48.59 -26.83 -6.64
N LEU A 15 48.50 -26.00 -7.66
CA LEU A 15 47.67 -24.80 -7.66
C LEU A 15 46.21 -25.25 -7.70
N ILE A 16 45.52 -25.08 -6.58
CA ILE A 16 44.06 -25.16 -6.55
C ILE A 16 43.50 -23.84 -7.07
N ILE A 17 43.06 -23.81 -8.33
CA ILE A 17 42.30 -22.70 -8.90
C ILE A 17 40.90 -22.82 -8.30
N ALA A 18 40.59 -21.96 -7.32
CA ALA A 18 39.24 -21.82 -6.80
C ALA A 18 38.36 -21.26 -7.94
N ALA A 19 37.35 -22.04 -8.37
CA ALA A 19 36.32 -21.55 -9.27
C ALA A 19 35.59 -20.37 -8.61
N PRO A 20 35.25 -19.30 -9.38
CA PRO A 20 34.48 -18.21 -8.82
C PRO A 20 33.14 -18.76 -8.32
N ALA A 21 32.82 -18.46 -7.06
CA ALA A 21 31.51 -18.75 -6.48
C ALA A 21 30.45 -18.12 -7.38
N SER A 22 29.60 -18.94 -7.97
CA SER A 22 28.42 -18.48 -8.71
C SER A 22 27.60 -17.62 -7.75
N ALA A 23 27.57 -16.32 -7.99
CA ALA A 23 26.66 -15.43 -7.30
C ALA A 23 25.23 -15.95 -7.60
N HIS A 24 24.56 -16.48 -6.60
CA HIS A 24 23.14 -16.76 -6.71
C HIS A 24 22.48 -15.43 -7.02
N PRO A 25 21.58 -15.34 -8.02
CA PRO A 25 20.78 -14.14 -8.20
C PRO A 25 20.07 -13.88 -6.85
N ALA A 26 20.22 -12.68 -6.34
CA ALA A 26 19.50 -12.28 -5.14
C ALA A 26 18.01 -12.57 -5.40
N SER A 27 17.41 -13.44 -4.58
CA SER A 27 15.98 -13.74 -4.69
C SER A 27 15.22 -12.43 -4.59
N SER A 28 14.35 -12.15 -5.56
CA SER A 28 13.44 -11.00 -5.47
C SER A 28 12.79 -10.99 -4.10
N PRO A 29 12.65 -9.82 -3.44
CA PRO A 29 11.99 -9.75 -2.15
C PRO A 29 10.63 -10.44 -2.23
N ALA A 30 10.29 -11.22 -1.21
CA ALA A 30 9.01 -11.90 -1.17
C ALA A 30 7.87 -10.88 -1.21
N LYS A 31 6.88 -11.08 -2.09
CA LYS A 31 5.72 -10.20 -2.24
C LYS A 31 4.98 -10.05 -0.90
N PRO A 32 4.54 -8.85 -0.54
CA PRO A 32 3.72 -8.63 0.65
C PRO A 32 2.45 -9.50 0.60
N ARG A 33 2.21 -10.26 1.67
CA ARG A 33 1.06 -11.15 1.80
C ARG A 33 -0.12 -10.36 2.36
N THR A 34 -1.26 -10.37 1.67
CA THR A 34 -2.37 -9.48 2.05
C THR A 34 -3.76 -10.08 1.83
N VAL A 35 -4.72 -9.62 2.65
CA VAL A 35 -6.16 -9.82 2.49
C VAL A 35 -6.84 -8.46 2.47
N VAL A 36 -7.78 -8.27 1.56
CA VAL A 36 -8.64 -7.08 1.49
C VAL A 36 -10.00 -7.41 2.10
N THR A 37 -10.52 -6.56 2.99
CA THR A 37 -11.94 -6.51 3.35
C THR A 37 -12.54 -5.21 2.84
N THR A 38 -13.74 -5.24 2.25
CA THR A 38 -14.38 -4.15 1.50
C THR A 38 -15.88 -4.15 1.75
N ASP A 39 -16.51 -3.01 1.97
CA ASP A 39 -17.97 -2.83 2.01
C ASP A 39 -18.54 -2.45 0.64
N MET A 40 -17.66 -2.39 -0.37
CA MET A 40 -17.94 -2.34 -1.80
C MET A 40 -18.78 -1.15 -2.23
N GLU A 41 -18.58 0.00 -1.63
CA GLU A 41 -19.12 1.25 -2.14
C GLU A 41 -18.35 1.76 -3.40
N GLN A 42 -18.64 2.94 -3.90
CA GLN A 42 -18.08 3.40 -5.17
C GLN A 42 -16.56 3.58 -5.13
N ASP A 43 -16.00 4.11 -4.05
CA ASP A 43 -14.57 4.31 -3.92
C ASP A 43 -13.82 3.00 -3.67
N ASP A 44 -14.45 2.01 -3.01
CA ASP A 44 -13.96 0.62 -2.98
C ASP A 44 -13.87 0.04 -4.38
N LEU A 45 -14.89 0.24 -5.23
CA LEU A 45 -14.87 -0.22 -6.62
C LEU A 45 -13.69 0.38 -7.38
N ALA A 46 -13.48 1.69 -7.29
CA ALA A 46 -12.39 2.37 -7.95
C ALA A 46 -11.03 1.93 -7.40
N SER A 47 -10.92 1.81 -6.07
CA SER A 47 -9.73 1.28 -5.39
C SER A 47 -9.43 -0.16 -5.79
N LEU A 48 -10.44 -1.02 -5.95
CA LEU A 48 -10.28 -2.41 -6.39
C LEU A 48 -9.79 -2.51 -7.84
N ILE A 49 -10.30 -1.64 -8.72
CA ILE A 49 -9.82 -1.58 -10.11
C ILE A 49 -8.33 -1.24 -10.15
N ARG A 50 -7.88 -0.29 -9.34
CA ARG A 50 -6.43 -0.02 -9.17
C ARG A 50 -5.73 -1.22 -8.56
N TYR A 51 -6.20 -1.76 -7.43
CA TYR A 51 -5.58 -2.85 -6.71
C TYR A 51 -5.29 -4.09 -7.57
N LEU A 52 -6.24 -4.48 -8.43
CA LEU A 52 -6.05 -5.66 -9.29
C LEU A 52 -4.92 -5.49 -10.31
N LEU A 53 -4.55 -4.26 -10.67
CA LEU A 53 -3.37 -3.99 -11.50
C LEU A 53 -2.05 -4.10 -10.74
N TYR A 54 -2.08 -4.28 -9.43
CA TYR A 54 -0.91 -4.50 -8.56
C TYR A 54 -0.85 -5.91 -7.97
N THR A 55 -1.76 -6.80 -8.35
CA THR A 55 -1.76 -8.19 -7.87
C THR A 55 -0.56 -9.01 -8.36
N ASN A 56 0.19 -8.51 -9.33
CA ASN A 56 1.50 -9.05 -9.72
C ASN A 56 2.60 -8.72 -8.69
N ASP A 57 2.48 -7.62 -7.94
CA ASP A 57 3.44 -7.20 -6.91
C ASP A 57 3.04 -7.67 -5.51
N LEU A 58 1.79 -8.12 -5.32
CA LEU A 58 1.21 -8.52 -4.04
C LEU A 58 0.85 -10.01 -4.02
N ASP A 59 1.04 -10.66 -2.88
CA ASP A 59 0.56 -12.04 -2.64
C ASP A 59 -0.85 -11.98 -2.01
N THR A 60 -1.86 -11.75 -2.87
CA THR A 60 -3.26 -11.65 -2.45
C THR A 60 -3.79 -12.99 -2.01
N GLN A 61 -4.26 -13.09 -0.75
CA GLN A 61 -4.76 -14.30 -0.12
C GLN A 61 -6.29 -14.31 0.02
N GLY A 62 -6.95 -13.14 -0.04
CA GLY A 62 -8.40 -13.01 0.05
C GLY A 62 -8.90 -11.64 -0.39
N ILE A 63 -10.12 -11.59 -0.91
CA ILE A 63 -10.90 -10.39 -1.17
C ILE A 63 -12.27 -10.66 -0.56
N ILE A 64 -12.64 -9.93 0.50
CA ILE A 64 -13.72 -10.31 1.39
C ILE A 64 -14.73 -9.16 1.51
N TYR A 65 -15.99 -9.41 1.18
CA TYR A 65 -17.07 -8.48 1.50
C TYR A 65 -17.23 -8.37 3.02
N SER A 66 -17.31 -7.17 3.52
CA SER A 66 -17.51 -6.84 4.93
C SER A 66 -18.59 -5.76 5.05
N SER A 67 -18.91 -5.34 6.26
CA SER A 67 -19.79 -4.19 6.51
C SER A 67 -19.00 -2.98 6.97
N SER A 68 -19.64 -1.83 6.94
CA SER A 68 -19.26 -0.60 7.62
C SER A 68 -20.46 0.10 8.22
N LYS A 69 -20.25 1.22 8.90
CA LYS A 69 -21.36 2.09 9.34
C LYS A 69 -22.11 2.74 8.18
N PHE A 70 -21.54 2.71 6.97
CA PHE A 70 -22.11 3.29 5.77
C PHE A 70 -22.81 2.24 4.89
N HIS A 71 -22.41 0.96 4.98
CA HIS A 71 -22.91 -0.12 4.11
C HIS A 71 -23.02 -1.43 4.88
N TRP A 72 -24.26 -1.98 5.01
CA TRP A 72 -24.50 -3.28 5.63
C TRP A 72 -25.78 -3.93 5.09
N ALA A 73 -25.77 -5.26 5.06
CA ALA A 73 -26.76 -6.06 4.33
C ALA A 73 -28.09 -6.27 5.08
N GLY A 74 -28.08 -6.24 6.41
CA GLY A 74 -29.11 -6.82 7.25
C GLY A 74 -28.95 -8.33 7.41
N ASP A 75 -29.66 -8.90 8.37
CA ASP A 75 -29.61 -10.33 8.70
C ASP A 75 -30.49 -11.22 7.79
N GLY A 76 -31.18 -10.61 6.84
CA GLY A 76 -32.11 -11.32 5.95
C GLY A 76 -33.41 -11.81 6.62
N GLN A 77 -33.63 -11.50 7.90
CA GLN A 77 -34.78 -11.90 8.67
C GLN A 77 -35.77 -10.75 8.93
N GLY A 78 -35.42 -9.55 8.48
CA GLY A 78 -36.19 -8.34 8.69
C GLY A 78 -35.99 -7.69 10.06
N THR A 79 -34.89 -8.03 10.75
CA THR A 79 -34.49 -7.33 11.97
C THR A 79 -34.17 -5.90 11.66
N GLU A 80 -34.75 -4.99 12.42
CA GLU A 80 -34.46 -3.56 12.34
C GLU A 80 -33.28 -3.20 13.27
N PHE A 81 -32.28 -2.51 12.71
CA PHE A 81 -31.10 -2.02 13.41
C PHE A 81 -31.10 -0.51 13.46
N PHE A 82 -30.63 0.05 14.56
CA PHE A 82 -30.47 1.50 14.75
C PHE A 82 -29.28 1.80 15.64
N LEU A 83 -28.45 2.72 15.21
CA LEU A 83 -27.46 3.39 16.07
C LEU A 83 -27.59 4.91 15.87
N PRO A 84 -27.39 5.71 16.94
CA PRO A 84 -27.36 7.17 16.80
C PRO A 84 -26.16 7.63 15.97
N ASP A 85 -26.24 8.85 15.47
CA ASP A 85 -25.16 9.52 14.74
C ASP A 85 -24.71 8.75 13.47
N ARG A 86 -25.73 8.20 12.74
CA ARG A 86 -25.57 7.57 11.42
C ARG A 86 -26.29 8.40 10.35
N GLU A 87 -26.08 8.06 9.11
CA GLU A 87 -26.76 8.70 7.97
C GLU A 87 -28.28 8.43 7.96
N TYR A 88 -28.73 7.36 8.61
CA TYR A 88 -30.15 7.06 8.79
C TYR A 88 -30.66 7.61 10.14
N THR A 89 -31.93 8.02 10.14
CA THR A 89 -32.59 8.63 11.32
C THR A 89 -33.69 7.73 11.94
N THR A 90 -33.97 6.60 11.31
CA THR A 90 -34.94 5.60 11.76
C THR A 90 -34.31 4.20 11.64
N PRO A 91 -34.82 3.19 12.40
CA PRO A 91 -34.39 1.82 12.25
C PRO A 91 -34.44 1.34 10.79
N GLN A 92 -33.43 0.58 10.36
CA GLN A 92 -33.28 0.06 9.00
C GLN A 92 -33.08 -1.46 9.04
N THR A 93 -33.52 -2.16 8.00
CA THR A 93 -33.27 -3.60 7.82
C THR A 93 -32.02 -3.87 6.99
N SER A 94 -31.50 -2.86 6.28
CA SER A 94 -30.25 -2.83 5.56
C SER A 94 -29.90 -1.36 5.27
N TRP A 95 -28.66 -1.02 5.00
CA TRP A 95 -28.28 0.36 4.69
C TRP A 95 -27.32 0.43 3.51
N ARG A 96 -27.73 1.11 2.42
CA ARG A 96 -26.94 1.39 1.22
C ARG A 96 -26.15 0.17 0.68
N TRP A 97 -26.69 -1.03 0.86
CA TRP A 97 -25.96 -2.27 0.59
C TRP A 97 -25.89 -2.60 -0.90
N THR A 98 -24.68 -2.66 -1.46
CA THR A 98 -24.41 -2.93 -2.89
C THR A 98 -24.39 -4.42 -3.25
N GLY A 99 -24.59 -5.30 -2.28
CA GLY A 99 -24.59 -6.75 -2.48
C GLY A 99 -23.20 -7.38 -2.44
N THR A 100 -23.14 -8.68 -2.72
CA THR A 100 -21.91 -9.49 -2.66
C THR A 100 -21.52 -10.05 -4.03
N ARG A 101 -21.91 -9.38 -5.13
CA ARG A 101 -21.75 -9.91 -6.49
C ARG A 101 -20.90 -9.04 -7.41
N THR A 102 -20.71 -7.77 -7.08
CA THR A 102 -20.01 -6.78 -7.94
C THR A 102 -18.62 -7.25 -8.35
N ILE A 103 -17.85 -7.83 -7.42
CA ILE A 103 -16.50 -8.34 -7.72
C ILE A 103 -16.58 -9.46 -8.76
N GLN A 104 -17.45 -10.47 -8.53
CA GLN A 104 -17.54 -11.65 -9.38
C GLN A 104 -18.20 -11.38 -10.72
N ASP A 105 -19.19 -10.47 -10.77
CA ASP A 105 -20.07 -10.30 -11.93
C ASP A 105 -19.66 -9.11 -12.81
N GLN A 106 -18.91 -8.15 -12.27
CA GLN A 106 -18.46 -6.97 -13.02
C GLN A 106 -16.94 -6.87 -13.10
N VAL A 107 -16.24 -6.80 -11.96
CA VAL A 107 -14.80 -6.51 -11.92
C VAL A 107 -13.97 -7.65 -12.49
N LEU A 108 -14.18 -8.89 -12.03
CA LEU A 108 -13.40 -10.04 -12.52
C LEU A 108 -13.69 -10.40 -13.98
N PRO A 109 -14.91 -10.29 -14.53
CA PRO A 109 -15.14 -10.41 -15.97
C PRO A 109 -14.42 -9.36 -16.80
N ALA A 110 -14.33 -8.10 -16.32
CA ALA A 110 -13.58 -7.07 -17.02
C ALA A 110 -12.06 -7.33 -16.94
N TYR A 111 -11.56 -7.73 -15.77
CA TYR A 111 -10.16 -8.17 -15.62
C TYR A 111 -9.83 -9.34 -16.55
N ALA A 112 -10.74 -10.31 -16.70
CA ALA A 112 -10.55 -11.45 -17.57
C ALA A 112 -10.35 -11.06 -19.05
N LYS A 113 -11.05 -9.99 -19.51
CA LYS A 113 -10.88 -9.48 -20.89
C LYS A 113 -9.47 -8.95 -21.15
N VAL A 114 -8.78 -8.46 -20.14
CA VAL A 114 -7.46 -7.82 -20.26
C VAL A 114 -6.32 -8.66 -19.68
N TYR A 115 -6.61 -9.73 -18.98
CA TYR A 115 -5.62 -10.60 -18.33
C TYR A 115 -4.55 -11.11 -19.30
N GLY A 116 -4.93 -11.47 -20.53
CA GLY A 116 -3.99 -11.91 -21.56
C GLY A 116 -2.94 -10.84 -21.90
N ASN A 117 -3.33 -9.57 -21.90
CA ASN A 117 -2.44 -8.44 -22.09
C ASN A 117 -1.54 -8.25 -20.87
N LEU A 118 -2.13 -8.12 -19.69
CA LEU A 118 -1.40 -7.93 -18.43
C LEU A 118 -0.30 -9.00 -18.24
N LYS A 119 -0.62 -10.25 -18.50
CA LYS A 119 0.33 -11.37 -18.37
C LYS A 119 1.50 -11.30 -19.35
N ARG A 120 1.40 -10.54 -20.45
CA ARG A 120 2.50 -10.29 -21.37
C ARG A 120 3.47 -9.22 -20.85
N HIS A 121 2.96 -8.30 -20.06
CA HIS A 121 3.77 -7.27 -19.40
C HIS A 121 4.43 -7.82 -18.14
N ASP A 122 3.69 -8.63 -17.36
CA ASP A 122 4.24 -9.32 -16.19
C ASP A 122 3.59 -10.70 -16.02
N PRO A 123 4.37 -11.80 -16.06
CA PRO A 123 3.84 -13.17 -15.94
C PRO A 123 3.26 -13.49 -14.56
N ASP A 124 3.51 -12.66 -13.56
CA ASP A 124 3.08 -12.87 -12.17
C ASP A 124 1.63 -12.44 -11.90
N TYR A 125 0.96 -11.81 -12.87
CA TYR A 125 -0.47 -11.52 -12.73
C TYR A 125 -1.28 -12.82 -12.49
N PRO A 126 -2.09 -12.88 -11.40
CA PRO A 126 -2.92 -14.04 -11.10
C PRO A 126 -4.03 -14.21 -12.15
N SER A 127 -4.40 -15.45 -12.43
CA SER A 127 -5.50 -15.71 -13.36
C SER A 127 -6.84 -15.23 -12.78
N PRO A 128 -7.81 -14.89 -13.64
CA PRO A 128 -9.17 -14.55 -13.19
C PRO A 128 -9.82 -15.65 -12.34
N ALA A 129 -9.56 -16.91 -12.65
CA ALA A 129 -10.03 -18.05 -11.86
C ALA A 129 -9.40 -18.08 -10.46
N LYS A 130 -8.08 -17.79 -10.36
CA LYS A 130 -7.41 -17.66 -9.06
C LYS A 130 -8.03 -16.53 -8.24
N LEU A 131 -8.19 -15.33 -8.79
CA LEU A 131 -8.81 -14.21 -8.09
C LEU A 131 -10.24 -14.53 -7.64
N ARG A 132 -11.04 -15.14 -8.52
CA ARG A 132 -12.41 -15.58 -8.17
C ARG A 132 -12.42 -16.55 -7.00
N SER A 133 -11.44 -17.45 -6.92
CA SER A 133 -11.33 -18.41 -5.81
C SER A 133 -10.96 -17.78 -4.46
N LEU A 134 -10.52 -16.52 -4.46
CA LEU A 134 -10.17 -15.78 -3.24
C LEU A 134 -11.32 -14.94 -2.68
N VAL A 135 -12.40 -14.76 -3.45
CA VAL A 135 -13.56 -13.95 -3.00
C VAL A 135 -14.33 -14.71 -1.94
N ARG A 136 -14.63 -14.03 -0.82
CA ARG A 136 -15.43 -14.56 0.30
C ARG A 136 -16.45 -13.51 0.77
N VAL A 137 -17.42 -13.98 1.54
CA VAL A 137 -18.31 -13.12 2.31
C VAL A 137 -17.88 -13.20 3.77
N GLY A 138 -17.71 -12.05 4.38
CA GLY A 138 -17.38 -11.85 5.78
C GLY A 138 -18.60 -11.49 6.61
N ASN A 139 -18.43 -10.71 7.66
CA ASN A 139 -19.47 -10.23 8.52
C ASN A 139 -20.12 -8.98 7.89
N ILE A 140 -21.34 -9.13 7.39
CA ILE A 140 -22.03 -8.12 6.59
C ILE A 140 -23.38 -7.68 7.13
N ASP A 141 -23.91 -8.39 8.15
CA ASP A 141 -25.30 -8.22 8.57
C ASP A 141 -25.55 -6.84 9.18
N PHE A 142 -24.59 -6.32 9.94
CA PHE A 142 -24.65 -4.99 10.54
C PHE A 142 -23.24 -4.44 10.76
N GLU A 143 -23.10 -3.13 10.93
CA GLU A 143 -21.84 -2.51 11.28
C GLU A 143 -21.30 -3.06 12.62
N GLY A 144 -20.03 -3.48 12.63
CA GLY A 144 -19.39 -4.03 13.82
C GLY A 144 -19.90 -5.41 14.26
N GLU A 145 -20.76 -6.07 13.47
CA GLU A 145 -21.22 -7.41 13.76
C GLU A 145 -20.04 -8.39 13.73
N MET A 146 -19.83 -9.15 14.82
CA MET A 146 -18.78 -10.14 14.98
C MET A 146 -19.19 -11.34 15.84
N SER A 147 -20.48 -11.65 15.90
CA SER A 147 -21.04 -12.73 16.75
C SER A 147 -20.75 -14.12 16.17
N ALA A 148 -20.77 -14.26 14.84
CA ALA A 148 -20.65 -15.54 14.15
C ALA A 148 -19.47 -15.61 13.19
N ASP A 149 -18.88 -16.79 13.07
CA ASP A 149 -17.86 -17.08 12.05
C ASP A 149 -18.48 -17.06 10.65
N THR A 150 -17.75 -16.48 9.72
CA THR A 150 -18.12 -16.43 8.30
C THR A 150 -17.02 -17.05 7.44
N PRO A 151 -17.27 -17.36 6.16
CA PRO A 151 -16.21 -17.81 5.26
C PRO A 151 -15.04 -16.84 5.18
N GLY A 152 -15.30 -15.53 5.27
CA GLY A 152 -14.27 -14.50 5.26
C GLY A 152 -13.44 -14.46 6.54
N SER A 153 -14.09 -14.44 7.71
CA SER A 153 -13.39 -14.45 9.00
C SER A 153 -12.62 -15.75 9.21
N ASN A 154 -13.16 -16.89 8.78
CA ASN A 154 -12.47 -18.18 8.82
C ASN A 154 -11.20 -18.19 7.96
N LEU A 155 -11.25 -17.61 6.75
CA LEU A 155 -10.06 -17.48 5.90
C LEU A 155 -8.97 -16.68 6.61
N ILE A 156 -9.29 -15.53 7.18
CA ILE A 156 -8.32 -14.69 7.92
C ILE A 156 -7.76 -15.47 9.12
N ARG A 157 -8.61 -16.13 9.93
CA ARG A 157 -8.18 -16.96 11.06
C ARG A 157 -7.17 -18.02 10.62
N ASP A 158 -7.47 -18.75 9.57
CA ASP A 158 -6.65 -19.86 9.09
C ASP A 158 -5.30 -19.38 8.56
N LEU A 159 -5.27 -18.23 7.88
CA LEU A 159 -4.05 -17.56 7.42
C LEU A 159 -3.20 -17.04 8.58
N LEU A 160 -3.80 -16.53 9.65
CA LEU A 160 -3.09 -16.10 10.85
C LEU A 160 -2.44 -17.27 11.60
N LEU A 161 -3.08 -18.43 11.56
CA LEU A 161 -2.63 -19.65 12.23
C LEU A 161 -1.76 -20.57 11.35
N ASP A 162 -1.59 -20.29 10.07
CA ASP A 162 -0.77 -21.10 9.19
C ASP A 162 0.74 -21.02 9.51
N LYS A 163 1.53 -21.84 8.83
CA LYS A 163 2.99 -21.94 9.07
C LYS A 163 3.83 -20.91 8.31
N ASP A 164 3.21 -20.08 7.45
CA ASP A 164 3.93 -19.06 6.71
C ASP A 164 4.40 -17.97 7.69
N PRO A 165 5.72 -17.74 7.84
CA PRO A 165 6.25 -16.77 8.80
C PRO A 165 6.12 -15.32 8.33
N ARG A 166 5.76 -15.08 7.08
CA ARG A 166 5.65 -13.71 6.53
C ARG A 166 4.53 -12.95 7.23
N PRO A 167 4.68 -11.64 7.42
CA PRO A 167 3.57 -10.81 7.87
C PRO A 167 2.34 -10.97 6.97
N LEU A 168 1.16 -10.93 7.59
CA LEU A 168 -0.13 -10.89 6.90
C LEU A 168 -0.72 -9.50 7.09
N HIS A 169 -0.81 -8.75 5.99
CA HIS A 169 -1.41 -7.42 5.97
C HIS A 169 -2.91 -7.55 5.74
N LEU A 170 -3.69 -7.11 6.71
CA LEU A 170 -5.15 -7.15 6.69
C LEU A 170 -5.64 -5.75 6.39
N GLN A 171 -6.08 -5.53 5.17
CA GLN A 171 -6.61 -4.25 4.71
C GLN A 171 -8.09 -4.16 5.10
N ALA A 172 -8.47 -3.12 5.84
CA ALA A 172 -9.85 -2.79 6.13
C ALA A 172 -10.23 -1.55 5.33
N TRP A 173 -11.04 -1.72 4.28
CA TRP A 173 -11.53 -0.65 3.43
C TRP A 173 -12.85 -0.08 3.97
N GLY A 174 -13.63 -0.92 4.67
CA GLY A 174 -14.79 -0.53 5.44
C GLY A 174 -14.56 -0.70 6.95
N GLY A 175 -15.48 -1.43 7.63
CA GLY A 175 -15.35 -1.78 9.04
C GLY A 175 -14.27 -2.84 9.30
N THR A 176 -13.90 -2.98 10.56
CA THR A 176 -12.94 -4.00 11.02
C THR A 176 -13.61 -5.28 11.55
N SER A 177 -14.94 -5.39 11.49
CA SER A 177 -15.75 -6.48 12.06
C SER A 177 -15.31 -7.89 11.64
N THR A 178 -15.08 -8.12 10.35
CA THR A 178 -14.65 -9.43 9.83
C THR A 178 -13.23 -9.82 10.34
N ILE A 179 -12.32 -8.86 10.44
CA ILE A 179 -10.99 -9.07 11.03
C ILE A 179 -11.13 -9.34 12.54
N ALA A 180 -11.96 -8.55 13.23
CA ALA A 180 -12.24 -8.74 14.66
C ALA A 180 -12.85 -10.13 14.93
N ARG A 181 -13.78 -10.60 14.09
CA ARG A 181 -14.35 -11.94 14.21
C ARG A 181 -13.29 -13.03 14.05
N ALA A 182 -12.39 -12.91 13.10
CA ALA A 182 -11.29 -13.86 12.92
C ALA A 182 -10.40 -13.94 14.18
N LEU A 183 -10.06 -12.79 14.75
CA LEU A 183 -9.31 -12.69 15.99
C LEU A 183 -10.10 -13.28 17.18
N LYS A 184 -11.41 -13.01 17.23
CA LYS A 184 -12.32 -13.56 18.27
C LYS A 184 -12.42 -15.08 18.18
N SER A 185 -12.47 -15.66 16.98
CA SER A 185 -12.44 -17.12 16.80
C SER A 185 -11.16 -17.74 17.34
N ILE A 186 -10.01 -17.06 17.20
CA ILE A 186 -8.75 -17.52 17.79
C ILE A 186 -8.79 -17.41 19.31
N GLU A 187 -9.30 -16.30 19.86
CA GLU A 187 -9.48 -16.12 21.29
C GLU A 187 -10.40 -17.20 21.85
N ASP A 188 -11.57 -17.42 21.26
CA ASP A 188 -12.56 -18.44 21.68
C ASP A 188 -11.95 -19.85 21.74
N ARG A 189 -11.11 -20.17 20.75
CA ARG A 189 -10.48 -21.49 20.65
C ARG A 189 -9.34 -21.70 21.66
N TYR A 190 -8.58 -20.65 21.98
CA TYR A 190 -7.31 -20.82 22.71
C TYR A 190 -7.27 -20.15 24.08
N SER A 191 -8.14 -19.17 24.39
CA SER A 191 -8.06 -18.34 25.60
C SER A 191 -8.08 -19.15 26.91
N GLN A 192 -8.76 -20.29 26.92
CA GLN A 192 -8.85 -21.20 28.07
C GLN A 192 -7.79 -22.32 28.02
N THR A 193 -6.79 -22.24 27.15
CA THR A 193 -5.73 -23.27 27.01
C THR A 193 -4.38 -22.75 27.46
N PRO A 194 -3.46 -23.61 27.86
CA PRO A 194 -2.06 -23.23 28.18
C PRO A 194 -1.33 -22.58 26.98
N GLN A 195 -1.84 -22.73 25.79
CA GLN A 195 -1.23 -22.23 24.54
C GLN A 195 -1.54 -20.76 24.28
N TRP A 196 -2.52 -20.17 24.98
CA TRP A 196 -3.07 -18.84 24.65
C TRP A 196 -2.00 -17.77 24.50
N LYS A 197 -1.15 -17.58 25.52
CA LYS A 197 -0.11 -16.54 25.47
C LYS A 197 0.81 -16.66 24.26
N ARG A 198 1.16 -17.90 23.88
CA ARG A 198 2.02 -18.16 22.71
C ARG A 198 1.27 -17.88 21.41
N VAL A 199 0.01 -18.32 21.30
CA VAL A 199 -0.82 -18.09 20.09
C VAL A 199 -1.09 -16.61 19.92
N GLN A 200 -1.50 -15.91 20.97
CA GLN A 200 -1.77 -14.48 20.94
C GLN A 200 -0.53 -13.68 20.50
N ALA A 201 0.64 -13.99 21.07
CA ALA A 201 1.88 -13.33 20.69
C ALA A 201 2.28 -13.61 19.22
N ALA A 202 2.14 -14.86 18.76
CA ALA A 202 2.45 -15.24 17.38
C ALA A 202 1.51 -14.55 16.37
N VAL A 203 0.21 -14.52 16.65
CA VAL A 203 -0.78 -13.83 15.81
C VAL A 203 -0.53 -12.33 15.80
N SER A 204 -0.28 -11.71 16.95
CA SER A 204 0.02 -10.28 17.06
C SER A 204 1.30 -9.88 16.29
N ALA A 205 2.31 -10.75 16.29
CA ALA A 205 3.55 -10.52 15.55
C ALA A 205 3.39 -10.69 14.04
N LYS A 206 2.43 -11.52 13.61
CA LYS A 206 2.19 -11.84 12.20
C LYS A 206 1.22 -10.88 11.53
N ALA A 207 0.18 -10.42 12.23
CA ALA A 207 -0.85 -9.56 11.69
C ALA A 207 -0.43 -8.09 11.69
N VAL A 208 -0.71 -7.40 10.58
CA VAL A 208 -0.67 -5.93 10.49
C VAL A 208 -1.99 -5.49 9.89
N ILE A 209 -2.79 -4.71 10.62
CA ILE A 209 -4.03 -4.14 10.07
C ILE A 209 -3.71 -2.79 9.43
N LEU A 210 -4.13 -2.63 8.18
CA LEU A 210 -4.03 -1.39 7.40
C LEU A 210 -5.46 -0.90 7.16
N ALA A 211 -5.91 0.09 7.95
CA ALA A 211 -7.29 0.56 7.91
C ALA A 211 -7.41 1.88 7.15
N SER A 212 -8.31 1.94 6.19
CA SER A 212 -8.74 3.18 5.52
C SER A 212 -9.55 4.09 6.44
N GLY A 213 -9.61 3.79 7.71
CA GLY A 213 -10.36 4.41 8.77
C GLY A 213 -11.04 3.33 9.61
N PHE A 214 -11.57 3.73 10.76
CA PHE A 214 -12.41 2.85 11.56
C PHE A 214 -13.88 3.16 11.24
N GLN A 215 -14.47 2.35 10.39
CA GLN A 215 -15.86 2.53 9.94
C GLN A 215 -16.83 1.64 10.72
N ASP A 216 -16.39 1.12 11.87
CA ASP A 216 -17.18 0.49 12.93
C ASP A 216 -16.41 0.59 14.26
N GLU A 217 -17.04 0.16 15.37
CA GLU A 217 -16.49 0.25 16.71
C GLU A 217 -15.62 -0.96 17.12
N THR A 218 -15.40 -1.95 16.25
CA THR A 218 -14.74 -3.21 16.64
C THR A 218 -13.25 -3.02 16.95
N TYR A 219 -12.60 -2.03 16.33
CA TYR A 219 -11.24 -1.68 16.76
C TYR A 219 -11.21 -1.23 18.21
N ALA A 220 -12.02 -0.23 18.57
CA ALA A 220 -12.03 0.36 19.90
C ALA A 220 -12.53 -0.60 20.98
N ASN A 221 -13.63 -1.30 20.68
CA ASN A 221 -14.32 -2.15 21.65
C ASN A 221 -13.72 -3.55 21.81
N TYR A 222 -12.94 -4.01 20.83
CA TYR A 222 -12.40 -5.36 20.87
C TYR A 222 -10.90 -5.43 20.53
N ILE A 223 -10.46 -5.00 19.32
CA ILE A 223 -9.08 -5.24 18.86
C ILE A 223 -8.07 -4.55 19.78
N ALA A 224 -8.25 -3.27 20.07
CA ALA A 224 -7.35 -2.50 20.94
C ALA A 224 -7.25 -3.08 22.35
N LEU A 225 -8.36 -3.63 22.86
CA LEU A 225 -8.44 -4.14 24.24
C LEU A 225 -7.90 -5.57 24.39
N LYS A 226 -8.17 -6.44 23.41
CA LYS A 226 -7.87 -7.87 23.47
C LYS A 226 -6.58 -8.26 22.76
N TRP A 227 -6.12 -7.43 21.82
CA TRP A 227 -4.92 -7.66 21.00
C TRP A 227 -3.95 -6.47 21.06
N PRO A 228 -3.55 -6.00 22.26
CA PRO A 228 -2.78 -4.76 22.42
C PRO A 228 -1.36 -4.79 21.83
N ALA A 229 -0.86 -5.96 21.46
CA ALA A 229 0.44 -6.12 20.80
C ALA A 229 0.33 -6.23 19.26
N LEU A 230 -0.89 -6.26 18.71
CA LEU A 230 -1.14 -6.32 17.27
C LEU A 230 -0.97 -4.93 16.67
N ARG A 231 -0.18 -4.79 15.61
CA ARG A 231 0.05 -3.51 14.93
C ARG A 231 -1.16 -3.11 14.08
N VAL A 232 -1.66 -1.90 14.29
CA VAL A 232 -2.74 -1.29 13.51
C VAL A 232 -2.28 0.05 12.97
N GLU A 233 -2.40 0.25 11.68
CA GLU A 233 -2.12 1.52 10.99
C GLU A 233 -3.44 2.10 10.50
N GLU A 234 -3.88 3.21 11.10
CA GLU A 234 -5.04 3.97 10.68
C GLU A 234 -4.58 5.04 9.69
N LEU A 235 -5.04 4.93 8.44
CA LEU A 235 -4.47 5.61 7.28
C LEU A 235 -5.42 6.63 6.65
N SER A 236 -6.57 6.92 7.27
CA SER A 236 -7.62 7.80 6.72
C SER A 236 -7.13 9.23 6.43
N ALA A 237 -6.10 9.72 7.13
CA ALA A 237 -5.48 11.00 6.78
C ALA A 237 -4.94 11.03 5.33
N GLY A 238 -4.68 9.87 4.74
CA GLY A 238 -4.31 9.73 3.33
C GLY A 238 -5.43 10.08 2.35
N TYR A 239 -6.69 10.15 2.79
CA TYR A 239 -7.80 10.66 1.97
C TYR A 239 -7.55 12.09 1.49
N ALA A 240 -6.79 12.88 2.23
CA ALA A 240 -6.36 14.20 1.78
C ALA A 240 -5.56 14.15 0.46
N THR A 241 -4.94 13.03 0.14
CA THR A 241 -4.21 12.81 -1.12
C THR A 241 -5.00 11.94 -2.10
N TRP A 242 -5.59 10.83 -1.62
CA TRP A 242 -6.08 9.74 -2.44
C TRP A 242 -7.60 9.61 -2.49
N GLY A 243 -8.30 10.15 -1.49
CA GLY A 243 -9.74 10.07 -1.39
C GLY A 243 -10.44 11.27 -2.03
N TYR A 244 -11.62 11.53 -1.55
CA TYR A 244 -12.52 12.55 -2.07
C TYR A 244 -11.91 13.95 -1.98
N ASN A 245 -12.18 14.78 -2.95
CA ASN A 245 -11.75 16.16 -2.95
C ASN A 245 -12.64 17.05 -2.06
N CYS A 246 -12.94 16.58 -0.86
CA CYS A 246 -13.74 17.27 0.10
C CYS A 246 -12.90 18.25 0.93
N ASN A 247 -13.45 19.41 1.18
CA ASN A 247 -12.82 20.44 1.97
C ASN A 247 -12.94 20.12 3.47
N TRP A 248 -12.24 19.13 3.93
CA TRP A 248 -12.14 18.81 5.35
C TRP A 248 -11.40 19.95 6.07
N GLY A 249 -12.14 20.85 6.70
CA GLY A 249 -11.57 21.92 7.51
C GLY A 249 -11.31 23.25 6.82
N GLY A 250 -11.91 23.53 5.68
CA GLY A 250 -11.95 24.89 5.10
C GLY A 250 -10.74 25.29 4.25
N ALA A 251 -9.77 24.43 4.04
CA ALA A 251 -8.50 24.79 3.40
C ALA A 251 -8.50 24.78 1.86
N GLY A 252 -9.65 24.61 1.22
CA GLY A 252 -9.77 24.54 -0.25
C GLY A 252 -9.37 23.18 -0.83
N ASN A 253 -9.99 22.84 -1.95
CA ASN A 253 -9.87 21.54 -2.61
C ASN A 253 -8.59 21.42 -3.44
N VAL A 254 -7.44 21.60 -2.81
CA VAL A 254 -6.17 21.53 -3.54
C VAL A 254 -5.49 20.21 -3.23
N ARG A 255 -5.54 19.29 -4.19
CA ARG A 255 -4.84 18.02 -4.11
C ARG A 255 -3.53 18.05 -4.84
N GLY A 256 -2.61 17.28 -4.34
CA GLY A 256 -1.26 17.22 -4.86
C GLY A 256 -0.41 18.44 -4.50
N LEU A 257 0.87 18.29 -4.64
CA LEU A 257 1.78 19.42 -4.74
C LEU A 257 1.39 20.25 -5.98
N PRO A 258 1.66 21.54 -6.03
CA PRO A 258 1.23 22.39 -7.16
C PRO A 258 1.55 21.82 -8.54
N ALA A 259 2.70 21.18 -8.71
CA ALA A 259 3.10 20.55 -9.97
C ALA A 259 2.33 19.25 -10.29
N ASP A 260 1.74 18.61 -9.27
CA ASP A 260 1.12 17.29 -9.40
C ASP A 260 -0.42 17.33 -9.52
N ARG A 261 -1.00 18.52 -9.43
CA ARG A 261 -2.47 18.70 -9.46
C ARG A 261 -3.14 18.13 -10.70
N VAL A 262 -2.43 18.12 -11.82
CA VAL A 262 -2.92 17.57 -13.09
C VAL A 262 -3.38 16.11 -12.94
N TYR A 263 -2.68 15.32 -12.12
CA TYR A 263 -2.99 13.90 -11.89
C TYR A 263 -4.32 13.65 -11.16
N PHE A 264 -4.92 14.71 -10.62
CA PHE A 264 -6.16 14.66 -9.83
C PHE A 264 -7.32 15.35 -10.54
N THR A 265 -7.22 15.60 -11.83
CA THR A 265 -8.31 16.17 -12.63
C THR A 265 -9.11 15.07 -13.34
N GLY A 266 -10.41 15.30 -13.53
CA GLY A 266 -11.27 14.41 -14.32
C GLY A 266 -10.79 14.23 -15.75
N ALA A 267 -10.22 15.29 -16.35
CA ALA A 267 -9.64 15.22 -17.70
C ALA A 267 -8.47 14.22 -17.77
N TRP A 268 -7.57 14.25 -16.77
CA TRP A 268 -6.47 13.30 -16.71
C TRP A 268 -6.96 11.86 -16.46
N THR A 269 -7.90 11.69 -15.54
CA THR A 269 -8.53 10.40 -15.23
C THR A 269 -9.19 9.80 -16.46
N LYS A 270 -9.95 10.60 -17.20
CA LYS A 270 -10.61 10.16 -18.42
C LYS A 270 -9.61 9.73 -19.49
N ALA A 271 -8.53 10.49 -19.66
CA ALA A 271 -7.53 10.23 -20.70
C ALA A 271 -6.63 9.02 -20.38
N ASN A 272 -6.39 8.72 -19.10
CA ASN A 272 -5.33 7.77 -18.68
C ASN A 272 -5.85 6.56 -17.92
N ILE A 273 -6.99 6.67 -17.25
CA ILE A 273 -7.53 5.61 -16.38
C ILE A 273 -8.81 5.00 -16.96
N GLN A 274 -9.78 5.83 -17.38
CA GLN A 274 -11.07 5.37 -17.91
C GLN A 274 -10.97 4.88 -19.36
N ILE A 275 -9.93 4.13 -19.68
CA ILE A 275 -9.61 3.64 -21.02
C ILE A 275 -9.80 2.13 -21.14
N GLY A 276 -10.28 1.69 -22.31
CA GLY A 276 -10.48 0.28 -22.60
C GLY A 276 -11.56 -0.40 -21.75
N PRO A 277 -11.73 -1.72 -21.94
CA PRO A 277 -12.83 -2.47 -21.30
C PRO A 277 -12.68 -2.67 -19.79
N TYR A 278 -11.48 -2.45 -19.25
CA TYR A 278 -11.21 -2.54 -17.81
C TYR A 278 -11.34 -1.17 -17.15
N GLY A 279 -10.68 -0.16 -17.70
CA GLY A 279 -10.72 1.20 -17.17
C GLY A 279 -12.10 1.85 -17.25
N SER A 280 -12.99 1.40 -18.16
CA SER A 280 -14.37 1.90 -18.24
C SER A 280 -15.22 1.62 -17.01
N LEU A 281 -14.78 0.71 -16.12
CA LEU A 281 -15.43 0.47 -14.82
C LEU A 281 -14.99 1.46 -13.74
N TYR A 282 -13.87 2.16 -13.95
CA TYR A 282 -13.38 3.14 -13.00
C TYR A 282 -14.28 4.38 -13.03
N ARG A 283 -14.89 4.68 -11.90
CA ARG A 283 -15.84 5.76 -11.78
C ARG A 283 -15.18 7.05 -11.30
N SER A 284 -15.69 8.16 -11.77
CA SER A 284 -15.30 9.48 -11.29
C SER A 284 -16.38 10.05 -10.39
N TRP A 285 -16.01 10.99 -9.56
CA TRP A 285 -16.91 11.71 -8.69
C TRP A 285 -18.07 12.34 -9.46
N LEU A 286 -19.28 12.22 -8.92
CA LEU A 286 -20.51 12.82 -9.46
C LEU A 286 -20.74 12.49 -10.95
N ASP A 287 -20.55 11.25 -11.34
CA ASP A 287 -20.75 10.77 -12.70
C ASP A 287 -22.23 10.52 -13.07
N GLY A 288 -23.16 10.82 -12.16
CA GLY A 288 -24.59 10.70 -12.37
C GLY A 288 -25.15 9.27 -12.22
N GLN A 289 -24.33 8.33 -11.70
CA GLN A 289 -24.74 6.94 -11.53
C GLN A 289 -24.68 6.55 -10.07
N ALA A 290 -25.64 5.76 -9.59
CA ALA A 290 -25.55 5.10 -8.29
C ALA A 290 -24.91 3.71 -8.42
N MET A 291 -24.28 3.24 -7.36
CA MET A 291 -23.92 1.82 -7.24
C MET A 291 -25.22 0.98 -7.15
N PRO A 292 -25.26 -0.19 -7.80
CA PRO A 292 -26.41 -1.09 -7.64
C PRO A 292 -26.69 -1.38 -6.16
N GLY A 293 -27.92 -1.17 -5.72
CA GLY A 293 -28.31 -1.35 -4.32
C GLY A 293 -28.10 -0.14 -3.41
N ASP A 294 -27.40 0.91 -3.88
CA ASP A 294 -27.18 2.15 -3.14
C ASP A 294 -27.83 3.36 -3.88
N PRO A 295 -29.12 3.60 -3.71
CA PRO A 295 -29.82 4.72 -4.34
C PRO A 295 -29.39 6.08 -3.76
N LEU A 296 -28.67 6.10 -2.65
CA LEU A 296 -28.18 7.29 -1.97
C LEU A 296 -26.66 7.50 -2.20
N ASP A 297 -26.11 6.86 -3.23
CA ASP A 297 -24.67 6.96 -3.56
C ASP A 297 -24.23 8.42 -3.71
N ILE A 298 -23.65 8.93 -2.63
CA ILE A 298 -23.18 10.32 -2.54
C ILE A 298 -21.99 10.61 -3.46
N PHE A 299 -21.28 9.57 -3.91
CA PHE A 299 -20.13 9.72 -4.79
C PHE A 299 -20.55 9.87 -6.26
N GLY A 300 -21.66 9.27 -6.65
CA GLY A 300 -22.17 9.32 -8.00
C GLY A 300 -23.26 10.38 -8.22
N LEU A 301 -24.11 10.64 -7.21
CA LEU A 301 -25.32 11.45 -7.35
C LEU A 301 -25.19 12.82 -6.68
N PRO A 302 -25.15 13.92 -7.48
CA PRO A 302 -25.03 15.28 -6.92
C PRO A 302 -26.13 15.65 -5.92
N ALA A 303 -27.35 15.17 -6.16
CA ALA A 303 -28.51 15.48 -5.33
C ALA A 303 -28.43 14.86 -3.91
N GLU A 304 -27.70 13.77 -3.77
CA GLU A 304 -27.55 13.03 -2.52
C GLU A 304 -26.31 13.45 -1.72
N ALA A 305 -25.40 14.21 -2.33
CA ALA A 305 -24.21 14.70 -1.63
C ALA A 305 -24.63 15.60 -0.46
N PRO A 306 -24.26 15.29 0.79
CA PRO A 306 -24.68 16.07 1.95
C PRO A 306 -24.24 17.53 1.84
N ASN A 307 -25.17 18.45 2.07
CA ASN A 307 -24.90 19.89 2.04
C ASN A 307 -23.76 20.25 2.99
N GLY A 308 -22.66 20.78 2.47
CA GLY A 308 -21.50 21.24 3.23
C GLY A 308 -20.47 20.16 3.58
N TRP A 309 -20.75 18.89 3.30
CA TRP A 309 -19.81 17.81 3.53
C TRP A 309 -18.66 17.82 2.49
N CYS A 310 -19.04 18.02 1.24
CA CYS A 310 -18.10 18.20 0.16
C CYS A 310 -18.53 19.40 -0.66
N LYS A 311 -17.70 20.43 -0.80
CA LYS A 311 -18.06 21.56 -1.67
C LYS A 311 -18.16 21.07 -3.10
N PRO A 312 -19.09 21.62 -3.89
CA PRO A 312 -19.26 21.20 -5.25
C PRO A 312 -17.94 21.28 -6.00
N LEU A 313 -17.52 20.15 -6.48
CA LEU A 313 -16.57 20.00 -7.54
C LEU A 313 -17.35 19.95 -8.84
N GLU A 314 -16.72 20.35 -9.94
CA GLU A 314 -17.31 20.04 -11.21
C GLU A 314 -17.45 18.52 -11.37
N PRO A 315 -18.57 18.04 -11.91
CA PRO A 315 -18.74 16.62 -12.18
C PRO A 315 -17.52 16.05 -12.93
N TYR A 316 -17.11 14.87 -12.58
CA TYR A 316 -15.92 14.16 -13.11
C TYR A 316 -14.55 14.74 -12.72
N ASP A 317 -14.52 15.78 -11.91
CA ASP A 317 -13.26 16.50 -11.62
C ASP A 317 -12.41 15.80 -10.58
N PHE A 318 -12.70 14.50 -10.28
CA PHE A 318 -12.01 13.85 -9.21
C PHE A 318 -11.94 12.30 -9.29
N LEU A 319 -10.85 11.77 -8.72
CA LEU A 319 -10.71 10.36 -8.41
C LEU A 319 -11.62 10.00 -7.24
N SER A 320 -12.52 9.06 -7.44
CA SER A 320 -13.36 8.53 -6.40
C SER A 320 -12.69 7.28 -5.79
N GLU A 321 -11.54 7.48 -5.18
CA GLU A 321 -10.82 6.46 -4.42
C GLU A 321 -10.66 6.92 -2.96
N GLY A 322 -10.40 6.01 -2.06
CA GLY A 322 -10.13 6.25 -0.65
C GLY A 322 -9.32 5.09 -0.11
N ASP A 323 -9.75 3.89 -0.39
CA ASP A 323 -9.22 2.66 0.19
C ASP A 323 -7.87 2.23 -0.35
N ASN A 324 -7.44 2.83 -1.47
CA ASN A 324 -6.07 2.67 -1.94
C ASN A 324 -5.01 3.11 -0.90
N VAL A 325 -5.38 3.90 0.11
CA VAL A 325 -4.50 4.22 1.25
C VAL A 325 -4.05 2.95 1.99
N ALA A 326 -4.87 1.90 2.02
CA ALA A 326 -4.56 0.67 2.73
C ALA A 326 -3.56 -0.25 1.99
N PHE A 327 -3.43 -0.16 0.68
CA PHE A 327 -2.43 -0.96 -0.06
C PHE A 327 -1.22 -0.14 -0.56
N ASN A 328 -1.32 1.18 -0.64
CA ASN A 328 -0.19 2.03 -1.02
C ASN A 328 1.08 1.80 -0.17
N PRO A 329 1.00 1.53 1.16
CA PRO A 329 2.17 1.16 1.95
C PRO A 329 2.89 -0.09 1.44
N LEU A 330 2.15 -1.06 0.93
CA LEU A 330 2.69 -2.32 0.41
C LEU A 330 3.42 -2.14 -0.93
N LEU A 331 3.16 -1.03 -1.61
CA LEU A 331 3.76 -0.65 -2.88
C LEU A 331 4.87 0.41 -2.73
N GLY A 332 5.15 0.86 -1.49
CA GLY A 332 6.16 1.88 -1.21
C GLY A 332 5.66 3.33 -1.35
N TRP A 333 4.35 3.56 -1.47
CA TRP A 333 3.75 4.90 -1.62
C TRP A 333 2.85 5.32 -0.46
N GLY A 334 2.86 4.56 0.64
CA GLY A 334 1.91 4.76 1.75
C GLY A 334 2.21 5.94 2.67
N GLY A 335 3.40 6.49 2.60
CA GLY A 335 3.83 7.51 3.55
C GLY A 335 4.33 6.94 4.89
N ARG A 336 4.77 7.84 5.74
CA ARG A 336 5.33 7.49 7.05
C ARG A 336 4.25 7.50 8.13
N VAL A 337 4.25 6.47 8.96
CA VAL A 337 3.36 6.38 10.11
C VAL A 337 4.13 6.59 11.41
N THR A 338 3.45 7.18 12.39
CA THR A 338 3.95 7.42 13.75
C THR A 338 3.04 6.76 14.78
N GLN A 339 3.65 6.16 15.80
CA GLN A 339 2.90 5.52 16.87
C GLN A 339 2.17 6.57 17.72
N ILE A 340 0.93 6.28 18.10
CA ILE A 340 0.13 7.12 18.97
C ILE A 340 0.44 6.77 20.43
N SER A 341 0.93 7.74 21.18
CA SER A 341 1.39 7.54 22.57
C SER A 341 0.32 7.00 23.52
N THR A 342 -0.95 7.35 23.28
CA THR A 342 -2.09 6.91 24.09
C THR A 342 -2.66 5.56 23.69
N SER A 343 -2.20 4.99 22.57
CA SER A 343 -2.66 3.71 22.02
C SER A 343 -1.48 2.96 21.40
N PRO A 344 -0.73 2.20 22.20
CA PRO A 344 0.56 1.64 21.78
C PRO A 344 0.49 0.66 20.61
N ASN A 345 -0.68 0.14 20.27
CA ASN A 345 -0.87 -0.69 19.09
C ASN A 345 -1.35 0.08 17.85
N LEU A 346 -1.49 1.42 17.95
CA LEU A 346 -2.00 2.27 16.88
C LEU A 346 -0.91 3.18 16.31
N TRP A 347 -0.79 3.17 14.99
CA TRP A 347 0.00 4.11 14.20
C TRP A 347 -0.91 4.92 13.30
N LYS A 348 -0.56 6.18 13.06
CA LYS A 348 -1.26 7.06 12.12
C LYS A 348 -0.27 7.71 11.17
N LEU A 349 -0.74 8.10 10.00
CA LEU A 349 0.07 8.87 9.06
C LEU A 349 0.61 10.14 9.73
N ALA A 350 1.86 10.47 9.46
CA ALA A 350 2.47 11.70 9.94
C ALA A 350 1.69 12.91 9.38
N PRO A 351 1.18 13.83 10.21
CA PRO A 351 0.32 14.91 9.74
C PRO A 351 1.05 15.94 8.89
N THR A 352 2.34 16.12 9.15
CA THR A 352 3.21 17.07 8.44
C THR A 352 4.59 16.48 8.22
N GLU A 353 5.24 16.88 7.15
CA GLU A 353 6.65 16.64 6.88
C GLU A 353 7.26 17.89 6.25
N LYS A 354 8.59 17.98 6.28
CA LYS A 354 9.29 19.12 5.70
C LYS A 354 9.52 18.92 4.21
N ASP A 355 9.26 19.98 3.46
CA ASP A 355 9.65 20.06 2.06
C ASP A 355 11.15 20.33 1.88
N ALA A 356 11.58 20.49 0.63
CA ALA A 356 12.99 20.78 0.31
C ALA A 356 13.46 22.12 0.87
N SER A 357 12.58 23.10 1.09
CA SER A 357 12.89 24.38 1.70
C SER A 357 13.01 24.31 3.23
N GLY A 358 12.48 23.25 3.84
CA GLY A 358 12.38 23.04 5.28
C GLY A 358 11.07 23.55 5.89
N ALA A 359 10.11 23.96 5.06
CA ALA A 359 8.77 24.31 5.52
C ALA A 359 7.94 23.07 5.85
N ASP A 360 7.09 23.17 6.88
CA ASP A 360 6.13 22.12 7.21
C ASP A 360 4.98 22.12 6.20
N VAL A 361 4.75 20.96 5.59
CA VAL A 361 3.68 20.76 4.60
C VAL A 361 2.75 19.65 5.10
N ALA A 362 1.47 19.99 5.24
CA ALA A 362 0.46 19.04 5.66
C ALA A 362 0.32 17.90 4.63
N ASN A 363 0.14 16.67 5.12
CA ASN A 363 -0.02 15.46 4.32
C ASN A 363 1.14 15.17 3.32
N LEU A 364 2.28 15.83 3.44
CA LEU A 364 3.41 15.62 2.53
C LEU A 364 3.90 14.16 2.56
N THR A 365 3.68 13.47 3.67
CA THR A 365 4.00 12.05 3.84
C THR A 365 3.38 11.16 2.75
N THR A 366 2.19 11.53 2.24
CA THR A 366 1.52 10.84 1.13
C THR A 366 1.59 11.62 -0.20
N LEU A 367 1.47 12.95 -0.15
CA LEU A 367 1.54 13.81 -1.34
C LEU A 367 2.87 13.66 -2.11
N ARG A 368 3.95 13.40 -1.41
CA ARG A 368 5.30 13.20 -1.98
C ARG A 368 5.36 12.12 -3.06
N TRP A 369 4.51 11.09 -2.94
CA TRP A 369 4.50 9.91 -3.81
C TRP A 369 3.40 9.95 -4.87
N ALA A 370 2.54 10.96 -4.82
CA ALA A 370 1.32 11.02 -5.62
C ALA A 370 1.58 10.94 -7.13
N ALA A 371 2.50 11.74 -7.65
CA ALA A 371 2.84 11.73 -9.08
C ALA A 371 3.38 10.37 -9.54
N ALA A 372 4.27 9.75 -8.76
CA ALA A 372 4.83 8.44 -9.08
C ALA A 372 3.75 7.36 -9.10
N ALA A 373 2.86 7.34 -8.10
CA ALA A 373 1.78 6.37 -8.03
C ALA A 373 0.74 6.56 -9.15
N GLN A 374 0.43 7.80 -9.53
CA GLN A 374 -0.50 8.09 -10.62
C GLN A 374 0.08 7.69 -11.99
N ASN A 375 1.34 8.00 -12.26
CA ASN A 375 2.01 7.58 -13.48
C ASN A 375 2.10 6.04 -13.59
N ASP A 376 2.44 5.35 -12.49
CA ASP A 376 2.51 3.89 -12.45
C ASP A 376 1.11 3.27 -12.72
N PHE A 377 0.05 3.84 -12.13
CA PHE A 377 -1.32 3.39 -12.39
C PHE A 377 -1.71 3.59 -13.86
N ALA A 378 -1.40 4.74 -14.45
CA ALA A 378 -1.68 5.02 -15.86
C ALA A 378 -0.92 4.07 -16.80
N ALA A 379 0.36 3.81 -16.53
CA ALA A 379 1.15 2.85 -17.31
C ALA A 379 0.55 1.44 -17.25
N ARG A 380 0.17 0.96 -16.05
CA ARG A 380 -0.49 -0.35 -15.88
C ARG A 380 -1.87 -0.40 -16.53
N MET A 381 -2.62 0.70 -16.52
CA MET A 381 -3.89 0.77 -17.24
C MET A 381 -3.65 0.64 -18.76
N LYS A 382 -2.59 1.24 -19.30
CA LYS A 382 -2.20 1.04 -20.71
C LYS A 382 -1.79 -0.39 -21.03
N TRP A 383 -1.17 -1.13 -20.09
CA TRP A 383 -0.90 -2.55 -20.29
C TRP A 383 -2.17 -3.36 -20.55
N THR A 384 -3.32 -2.92 -20.05
CA THR A 384 -4.60 -3.58 -20.32
C THR A 384 -5.01 -3.53 -21.79
N LEU A 385 -4.50 -2.57 -22.56
CA LEU A 385 -4.91 -2.30 -23.94
C LEU A 385 -4.11 -3.08 -24.98
N THR A 386 -2.92 -3.55 -24.65
CA THR A 386 -2.02 -4.16 -25.64
C THR A 386 -1.24 -5.34 -25.05
N PRO A 387 -1.09 -6.46 -25.79
CA PRO A 387 -0.20 -7.56 -25.41
C PRO A 387 1.27 -7.28 -25.78
N SER A 388 1.55 -6.18 -26.47
CA SER A 388 2.90 -5.83 -26.90
C SER A 388 3.68 -5.20 -25.77
N TYR A 389 4.66 -5.93 -25.21
CA TYR A 389 5.54 -5.42 -24.17
C TYR A 389 6.16 -4.07 -24.52
N ARG A 390 6.57 -3.88 -25.77
CA ARG A 390 7.20 -2.63 -26.26
C ARG A 390 6.27 -1.41 -26.29
N ASN A 391 4.97 -1.62 -26.18
CA ASN A 391 3.95 -0.56 -26.23
C ASN A 391 3.48 -0.15 -24.82
N GLY A 392 4.08 -0.70 -23.78
CA GLY A 392 3.87 -0.32 -22.40
C GLY A 392 5.16 0.19 -21.78
N ASN A 393 5.10 1.19 -20.92
CA ASN A 393 6.23 1.60 -20.10
C ASN A 393 6.36 0.70 -18.87
N HIS A 394 7.59 0.26 -18.55
CA HIS A 394 7.91 -0.57 -17.39
C HIS A 394 8.94 0.14 -16.52
N ALA A 395 8.74 0.06 -15.21
CA ALA A 395 9.51 0.85 -14.28
C ALA A 395 11.01 0.50 -14.28
N PRO A 396 11.87 1.51 -14.15
CA PRO A 396 13.29 1.29 -13.99
C PRO A 396 13.59 0.58 -12.67
N SER A 397 14.77 0.04 -12.54
CA SER A 397 15.32 -0.40 -11.27
C SER A 397 16.37 0.58 -10.76
N VAL A 398 16.45 0.70 -9.43
CA VAL A 398 17.51 1.46 -8.77
C VAL A 398 18.02 0.65 -7.59
N ARG A 399 19.34 0.59 -7.43
CA ARG A 399 19.99 -0.03 -6.28
C ARG A 399 21.18 0.80 -5.85
N ALA A 400 21.14 1.29 -4.63
CA ALA A 400 22.29 1.93 -4.00
C ALA A 400 23.41 0.90 -3.81
N ALA A 401 24.65 1.35 -3.87
CA ALA A 401 25.80 0.47 -3.66
C ALA A 401 25.90 0.01 -2.20
N ASP A 402 25.44 0.86 -1.28
CA ASP A 402 25.46 0.63 0.15
C ASP A 402 24.11 1.04 0.75
N ASP A 403 23.47 0.17 1.53
CA ASP A 403 22.24 0.47 2.25
C ASP A 403 22.51 1.30 3.52
N ALA A 404 23.74 1.15 4.09
CA ALA A 404 24.15 1.85 5.29
C ALA A 404 25.63 2.20 5.25
N LEU A 405 25.96 3.44 5.62
CA LEU A 405 27.30 3.97 5.70
C LEU A 405 27.59 4.57 7.09
N ARG A 406 28.86 4.75 7.41
CA ARG A 406 29.31 5.42 8.64
C ARG A 406 30.18 6.61 8.28
N ALA A 407 29.94 7.74 8.93
CA ALA A 407 30.72 8.94 8.70
C ALA A 407 30.86 9.78 9.97
N ARG A 408 31.96 10.56 10.06
CA ARG A 408 32.16 11.51 11.15
C ARG A 408 31.47 12.85 10.85
N PRO A 409 31.14 13.65 11.87
CA PRO A 409 30.71 15.03 11.66
C PRO A 409 31.73 15.79 10.76
N GLY A 410 31.20 16.58 9.84
CA GLY A 410 32.01 17.35 8.87
C GLY A 410 32.57 16.55 7.70
N ALA A 411 32.48 15.23 7.68
CA ALA A 411 32.99 14.42 6.57
C ALA A 411 32.11 14.54 5.31
N SER A 412 32.68 14.23 4.17
CA SER A 412 31.98 14.07 2.90
C SER A 412 31.84 12.57 2.58
N VAL A 413 30.64 12.12 2.22
CA VAL A 413 30.34 10.73 1.86
C VAL A 413 29.91 10.71 0.41
N THR A 414 30.47 9.81 -0.39
CA THR A 414 30.03 9.59 -1.76
C THR A 414 29.04 8.44 -1.79
N LEU A 415 27.84 8.70 -2.31
CA LEU A 415 26.81 7.72 -2.61
C LEU A 415 26.86 7.36 -4.09
N SER A 416 26.48 6.15 -4.43
CA SER A 416 26.30 5.74 -5.82
C SER A 416 25.14 4.76 -5.96
N ALA A 417 24.45 4.78 -7.11
CA ALA A 417 23.41 3.85 -7.44
C ALA A 417 23.63 3.23 -8.82
N ARG A 418 23.18 1.99 -8.97
CA ARG A 418 23.05 1.33 -10.27
C ARG A 418 21.61 1.43 -10.70
N THR A 419 21.37 1.72 -11.96
CA THR A 419 20.05 1.77 -12.57
C THR A 419 20.03 0.90 -13.82
N SER A 420 18.87 0.31 -14.09
CA SER A 420 18.58 -0.31 -15.38
C SER A 420 17.11 -0.11 -15.71
N ASP A 421 16.79 -0.15 -16.99
CA ASP A 421 15.45 0.01 -17.49
C ASP A 421 15.11 -1.15 -18.46
N PRO A 422 13.95 -1.82 -18.29
CA PRO A 422 13.59 -2.95 -19.13
C PRO A 422 13.25 -2.54 -20.56
N ASP A 423 12.77 -1.32 -20.79
CA ASP A 423 12.43 -0.77 -22.10
C ASP A 423 13.62 -0.09 -22.78
N ARG A 424 14.73 0.06 -22.02
CA ARG A 424 15.95 0.77 -22.41
C ARG A 424 15.74 2.30 -22.45
N ASP A 425 14.82 2.78 -21.69
CA ASP A 425 14.60 4.20 -21.52
C ASP A 425 15.76 4.86 -20.77
N ARG A 426 15.93 6.17 -20.99
CA ARG A 426 16.93 6.94 -20.25
C ARG A 426 16.46 7.16 -18.83
N VAL A 427 17.20 6.63 -17.86
CA VAL A 427 16.94 6.80 -16.43
C VAL A 427 17.72 8.01 -15.91
N SER A 428 17.02 8.92 -15.24
CA SER A 428 17.61 10.00 -14.44
C SER A 428 17.59 9.63 -12.97
N VAL A 429 18.62 10.04 -12.21
CA VAL A 429 18.68 9.81 -10.75
C VAL A 429 18.69 11.14 -10.04
N ARG A 430 17.73 11.33 -9.16
CA ARG A 430 17.67 12.42 -8.20
C ARG A 430 18.05 11.91 -6.82
N TRP A 431 18.90 12.67 -6.10
CA TRP A 431 19.29 12.37 -4.74
C TRP A 431 18.77 13.44 -3.81
N TRP A 432 18.09 13.04 -2.73
CA TRP A 432 17.53 13.97 -1.78
C TRP A 432 17.48 13.39 -0.37
N GLN A 433 17.55 14.27 0.65
CA GLN A 433 17.40 13.88 2.06
C GLN A 433 15.93 13.61 2.36
N TYR A 434 15.63 12.43 2.93
CA TYR A 434 14.35 12.19 3.60
C TYR A 434 14.53 12.47 5.09
N ARG A 435 14.28 13.71 5.47
CA ARG A 435 14.65 14.22 6.79
C ARG A 435 14.01 13.45 7.92
N GLU A 436 12.73 13.13 7.81
CA GLU A 436 11.91 12.48 8.83
C GLU A 436 12.26 11.01 9.04
N GLU A 437 12.94 10.38 8.10
CA GLU A 437 13.46 9.01 8.19
C GLU A 437 14.88 8.96 8.80
N GLY A 438 15.45 10.12 9.12
CA GLY A 438 16.68 10.26 9.89
C GLY A 438 16.41 10.75 11.31
N THR A 439 17.45 10.68 12.17
CA THR A 439 17.41 11.27 13.53
C THR A 439 18.19 12.57 13.64
N TYR A 440 18.94 12.97 12.59
CA TYR A 440 19.52 14.30 12.49
C TYR A 440 18.44 15.30 12.03
N PRO A 441 18.12 16.34 12.83
CA PRO A 441 16.95 17.17 12.58
C PRO A 441 17.14 18.24 11.49
N GLY A 442 18.38 18.55 11.15
CA GLY A 442 18.71 19.64 10.23
C GLY A 442 18.74 19.25 8.75
N PRO A 443 18.85 20.25 7.86
CA PRO A 443 19.07 19.99 6.45
C PRO A 443 20.49 19.48 6.22
N VAL A 444 20.64 18.65 5.18
CA VAL A 444 21.91 18.09 4.75
C VAL A 444 22.15 18.46 3.28
N THR A 445 23.35 18.94 2.97
CA THR A 445 23.71 19.22 1.57
C THR A 445 23.96 17.92 0.85
N VAL A 446 23.15 17.66 -0.18
CA VAL A 446 23.30 16.55 -1.12
C VAL A 446 23.62 17.14 -2.49
N THR A 447 24.83 16.90 -2.99
CA THR A 447 25.28 17.40 -4.31
C THR A 447 25.24 16.25 -5.32
N PRO A 448 24.32 16.27 -6.29
CA PRO A 448 24.16 15.19 -7.26
C PRO A 448 25.22 15.25 -8.37
N HIS A 449 25.63 14.07 -8.86
CA HIS A 449 26.53 13.88 -10.00
C HIS A 449 26.03 12.67 -10.83
N GLY A 450 24.85 12.78 -11.43
CA GLY A 450 24.18 11.66 -12.10
C GLY A 450 23.84 10.53 -11.13
N ASN A 451 24.31 9.32 -11.41
CA ASN A 451 24.10 8.16 -10.54
C ASN A 451 24.91 8.18 -9.24
N ARG A 452 25.59 9.28 -8.94
CA ARG A 452 26.35 9.51 -7.70
C ARG A 452 25.87 10.78 -7.02
N ALA A 453 26.15 10.88 -5.73
CA ALA A 453 25.99 12.12 -4.97
C ALA A 453 27.08 12.23 -3.90
N THR A 454 27.42 13.46 -3.55
CA THR A 454 28.24 13.75 -2.37
C THR A 454 27.34 14.31 -1.29
N VAL A 455 27.38 13.70 -0.12
CA VAL A 455 26.63 14.14 1.08
C VAL A 455 27.63 14.75 2.06
N LYS A 456 27.42 16.01 2.42
CA LYS A 456 28.22 16.68 3.48
C LYS A 456 27.52 16.42 4.82
N VAL A 457 28.14 15.59 5.67
CA VAL A 457 27.65 15.37 7.04
C VAL A 457 27.81 16.65 7.83
N PRO A 458 26.74 17.19 8.44
CA PRO A 458 26.83 18.43 9.20
C PRO A 458 27.83 18.33 10.36
N PRO A 459 28.62 19.39 10.64
CA PRO A 459 29.62 19.36 11.71
C PRO A 459 29.02 19.29 13.11
N ASP A 460 27.77 19.71 13.27
CA ASP A 460 26.98 19.64 14.52
C ASP A 460 26.22 18.31 14.70
N ALA A 461 26.29 17.42 13.71
CA ALA A 461 25.68 16.08 13.83
C ALA A 461 26.40 15.27 14.93
N ARG A 462 25.63 14.60 15.77
CA ARG A 462 26.14 13.87 16.94
C ARG A 462 26.30 12.37 16.65
N PRO A 463 27.30 11.70 17.24
CA PRO A 463 27.40 10.25 17.15
C PRO A 463 26.10 9.54 17.55
N GLY A 464 25.72 8.54 16.76
CA GLY A 464 24.46 7.80 16.91
C GLY A 464 23.31 8.33 16.05
N GLN A 465 23.34 9.60 15.63
CA GLN A 465 22.35 10.14 14.70
C GLN A 465 22.43 9.49 13.32
N THR A 466 21.33 9.52 12.59
CA THR A 466 21.21 8.98 11.23
C THR A 466 20.73 10.05 10.27
N ILE A 467 21.20 9.98 9.03
CA ILE A 467 20.76 10.79 7.90
C ILE A 467 20.25 9.83 6.83
N SER A 468 19.02 10.00 6.39
CA SER A 468 18.41 9.18 5.33
C SER A 468 18.46 9.93 4.01
N VAL A 469 19.01 9.29 2.97
CA VAL A 469 19.10 9.85 1.61
C VAL A 469 18.48 8.87 0.63
N ILE A 470 17.61 9.39 -0.22
CA ILE A 470 16.89 8.61 -1.25
C ILE A 470 17.60 8.79 -2.59
N ALA A 471 17.81 7.66 -3.27
CA ALA A 471 18.08 7.60 -4.70
C ALA A 471 16.74 7.37 -5.42
N GLU A 472 16.25 8.35 -6.14
CA GLU A 472 15.05 8.28 -6.94
C GLU A 472 15.45 8.18 -8.41
N ALA A 473 15.14 7.04 -9.04
CA ALA A 473 15.38 6.81 -10.45
C ALA A 473 14.04 6.93 -11.22
N THR A 474 14.04 7.80 -12.22
CA THR A 474 12.87 8.04 -13.08
C THR A 474 13.27 7.85 -14.53
N ASP A 475 12.47 7.04 -15.26
CA ASP A 475 12.61 6.87 -16.70
C ASP A 475 12.07 8.08 -17.50
N ASN A 476 12.17 8.02 -18.81
CA ASN A 476 11.59 9.02 -19.72
C ASN A 476 10.55 8.42 -20.68
N GLY A 477 9.96 7.29 -20.30
CA GLY A 477 8.87 6.66 -21.02
C GLY A 477 7.55 7.44 -20.93
N GLU A 478 6.53 6.95 -21.59
CA GLU A 478 5.19 7.49 -21.44
C GLU A 478 4.70 7.23 -20.01
N HIS A 479 4.18 8.25 -19.30
CA HIS A 479 3.96 8.23 -17.85
C HIS A 479 5.26 7.86 -17.12
N PRO A 480 6.20 8.79 -16.95
CA PRO A 480 7.50 8.51 -16.35
C PRO A 480 7.39 7.76 -15.02
N LEU A 481 8.03 6.60 -14.94
CA LEU A 481 7.93 5.72 -13.78
C LEU A 481 9.12 5.92 -12.86
N SER A 482 8.85 5.97 -11.57
CA SER A 482 9.89 6.17 -10.55
C SER A 482 10.03 4.95 -9.63
N ARG A 483 11.27 4.64 -9.26
CA ARG A 483 11.60 3.68 -8.20
C ARG A 483 12.63 4.31 -7.27
N TYR A 484 12.66 3.83 -6.05
CA TYR A 484 13.40 4.43 -4.94
C TYR A 484 14.29 3.42 -4.25
N ASP A 485 15.45 3.88 -3.80
CA ASP A 485 16.26 3.14 -2.85
C ASP A 485 16.83 4.09 -1.79
N ARG A 486 17.13 3.59 -0.61
CA ARG A 486 17.49 4.39 0.55
C ARG A 486 18.87 4.06 1.07
N VAL A 487 19.67 5.09 1.32
CA VAL A 487 20.96 4.99 2.03
C VAL A 487 20.83 5.65 3.39
N THR A 488 21.19 4.94 4.45
CA THR A 488 21.27 5.49 5.80
C THR A 488 22.71 5.76 6.19
N ILE A 489 23.07 7.02 6.45
CA ILE A 489 24.38 7.41 6.97
C ILE A 489 24.27 7.51 8.50
N ARG A 490 24.99 6.65 9.22
CA ARG A 490 25.10 6.71 10.68
C ARG A 490 26.31 7.57 11.05
N VAL A 491 26.09 8.60 11.85
CA VAL A 491 27.15 9.45 12.40
C VAL A 491 27.90 8.67 13.48
N VAL A 492 29.21 8.64 13.40
CA VAL A 492 30.11 7.97 14.36
C VAL A 492 31.05 8.97 15.05
N ALA A 493 31.59 8.59 16.19
CA ALA A 493 32.59 9.41 16.87
C ALA A 493 33.82 9.64 15.98
N GLY A 494 34.48 10.77 16.21
CA GLY A 494 35.71 11.17 15.55
C GLY A 494 36.94 10.34 15.98
#